data_cb61ee43728a4732f06f766e87035ac2
#
_entry.id   cb61ee43728a4732f06f766e87035ac2
#
_cell.length_a   1.000
_cell.length_b   1.000
_cell.length_c   1.000
_cell.angle_alpha   90.00
_cell.angle_beta   90.00
_cell.angle_gamma   90.00
#
_symmetry.space_group_name_H-M   'P 1'
#
loop_
_entity.id
_entity.type
_entity.pdbx_description
1 polymer ?
#
loop_
_entity_poly.entity_id
_entity_poly.type
_entity_poly.pdbx_seq_one_letter_code
_entity_poly.pdbx_strand_id
1 'polypeptide(L)'
;MRYQNKAQLIQSLVTPEDVILDVGFSGQGVRYGDVAWPHALLKARAKEVYGLDVQLNPAFVADPHYVQASAEDFSLPVRFDVIFAGDLIEHLSNPGLFLTSCKRHLKPGGRLILTTPNTFNLFNLAEKLAKPEPTVNRDHTCYFNSKTMRTLLAKNGMRPLEMSYLYALDVQFTESLKKRFLNGIYFLLSRVTDKFLETLVVVAVPYENI
;
A
#
# COMPACT_ATOMS: atom_id res chain seq x y z
N MET A 1 11.17 4.92 -10.54
CA MET A 1 9.91 4.81 -11.32
C MET A 1 8.82 5.54 -10.56
N ARG A 2 7.83 6.10 -11.23
CA ARG A 2 6.74 6.85 -10.61
C ARG A 2 5.42 6.42 -11.21
N TYR A 3 4.44 6.14 -10.36
CA TYR A 3 3.07 5.82 -10.77
C TYR A 3 2.18 7.05 -10.60
N GLN A 4 1.26 7.27 -11.53
CA GLN A 4 0.36 8.42 -11.50
C GLN A 4 -0.83 8.21 -10.56
N ASN A 5 -1.24 6.96 -10.36
CA ASN A 5 -2.33 6.56 -9.47
C ASN A 5 -2.28 5.05 -9.19
N LYS A 6 -3.15 4.57 -8.28
CA LYS A 6 -3.25 3.15 -7.93
C LYS A 6 -3.67 2.26 -9.11
N ALA A 7 -4.48 2.76 -10.04
CA ALA A 7 -4.87 2.00 -11.22
C ALA A 7 -3.66 1.71 -12.13
N GLN A 8 -2.82 2.71 -12.41
CA GLN A 8 -1.59 2.52 -13.17
C GLN A 8 -0.61 1.59 -12.44
N LEU A 9 -0.48 1.72 -11.12
CA LEU A 9 0.33 0.82 -10.30
C LEU A 9 -0.10 -0.64 -10.50
N ILE A 10 -1.39 -0.93 -10.30
CA ILE A 10 -1.96 -2.28 -10.44
C ILE A 10 -1.79 -2.78 -11.88
N GLN A 11 -2.10 -1.95 -12.88
CA GLN A 11 -1.95 -2.33 -14.28
C GLN A 11 -0.51 -2.68 -14.65
N SER A 12 0.48 -2.02 -14.04
CA SER A 12 1.90 -2.23 -14.32
C SER A 12 2.49 -3.44 -13.61
N LEU A 13 1.96 -3.78 -12.42
CA LEU A 13 2.56 -4.79 -11.54
C LEU A 13 1.75 -6.09 -11.43
N VAL A 14 0.53 -6.12 -11.95
CA VAL A 14 -0.37 -7.28 -11.89
C VAL A 14 -0.64 -7.81 -13.29
N THR A 15 -0.56 -9.13 -13.45
CA THR A 15 -0.84 -9.83 -14.71
C THR A 15 -2.17 -10.59 -14.65
N PRO A 16 -2.76 -10.95 -15.82
CA PRO A 16 -3.99 -11.74 -15.86
C PRO A 16 -3.85 -13.17 -15.33
N GLU A 17 -2.66 -13.66 -15.10
CA GLU A 17 -2.37 -15.00 -14.57
C GLU A 17 -2.20 -15.02 -13.05
N ASP A 18 -2.04 -13.85 -12.42
CA ASP A 18 -1.78 -13.75 -10.98
C ASP A 18 -2.98 -14.20 -10.16
N VAL A 19 -2.72 -15.02 -9.14
CA VAL A 19 -3.62 -15.29 -8.01
C VAL A 19 -3.19 -14.37 -6.87
N ILE A 20 -4.10 -13.52 -6.40
CA ILE A 20 -3.77 -12.39 -5.52
C ILE A 20 -4.48 -12.53 -4.17
N LEU A 21 -3.77 -12.16 -3.09
CA LEU A 21 -4.36 -11.82 -1.81
C LEU A 21 -4.31 -10.31 -1.61
N ASP A 22 -5.47 -9.68 -1.44
CA ASP A 22 -5.60 -8.27 -1.07
C ASP A 22 -5.85 -8.17 0.43
N VAL A 23 -4.85 -7.65 1.16
CA VAL A 23 -4.88 -7.56 2.63
C VAL A 23 -5.26 -6.14 3.05
N GLY A 24 -6.31 -6.04 3.88
CA GLY A 24 -6.89 -4.74 4.26
C GLY A 24 -7.80 -4.17 3.18
N PHE A 25 -8.43 -5.05 2.37
CA PHE A 25 -9.23 -4.65 1.20
C PHE A 25 -10.51 -3.90 1.57
N SER A 26 -11.04 -4.11 2.77
CA SER A 26 -12.29 -3.57 3.30
C SER A 26 -12.07 -2.31 4.16
N GLY A 27 -10.91 -1.70 4.10
CA GLY A 27 -10.43 -0.64 4.97
C GLY A 27 -11.32 0.61 5.10
N GLN A 28 -10.89 1.54 5.94
CA GLN A 28 -11.62 2.77 6.27
C GLN A 28 -11.92 3.62 5.01
N GLY A 29 -13.20 4.03 4.89
CA GLY A 29 -13.63 4.92 3.81
C GLY A 29 -13.81 4.26 2.44
N VAL A 30 -13.69 2.94 2.34
CA VAL A 30 -13.95 2.19 1.12
C VAL A 30 -15.41 2.34 0.70
N ARG A 31 -15.63 2.74 -0.55
CA ARG A 31 -16.93 2.71 -1.20
C ARG A 31 -16.97 1.47 -2.09
N TYR A 32 -17.67 0.45 -1.63
CA TYR A 32 -17.87 -0.78 -2.42
C TYR A 32 -18.60 -0.43 -3.73
N GLY A 33 -18.03 -0.89 -4.84
CA GLY A 33 -18.53 -0.56 -6.17
C GLY A 33 -17.87 0.68 -6.81
N ASP A 34 -17.00 1.40 -6.11
CA ASP A 34 -16.16 2.42 -6.74
C ASP A 34 -15.14 1.74 -7.65
N VAL A 35 -15.11 2.17 -8.92
CA VAL A 35 -14.15 1.67 -9.91
C VAL A 35 -12.69 2.00 -9.56
N ALA A 36 -12.46 2.98 -8.69
CA ALA A 36 -11.13 3.34 -8.18
C ALA A 36 -10.71 2.54 -6.95
N TRP A 37 -11.60 1.71 -6.38
CA TRP A 37 -11.28 0.84 -5.27
C TRP A 37 -10.21 -0.20 -5.67
N PRO A 38 -9.06 -0.26 -4.98
CA PRO A 38 -7.97 -1.16 -5.39
C PRO A 38 -8.40 -2.61 -5.58
N HIS A 39 -9.25 -3.13 -4.70
CA HIS A 39 -9.78 -4.49 -4.83
C HIS A 39 -10.56 -4.71 -6.14
N ALA A 40 -11.38 -3.75 -6.54
CA ALA A 40 -12.10 -3.82 -7.82
C ALA A 40 -11.13 -3.79 -9.01
N LEU A 41 -10.08 -2.97 -8.94
CA LEU A 41 -9.04 -2.92 -9.96
C LEU A 41 -8.24 -4.23 -10.04
N LEU A 42 -7.93 -4.85 -8.90
CA LEU A 42 -7.28 -6.17 -8.85
C LEU A 42 -8.17 -7.24 -9.47
N LYS A 43 -9.46 -7.29 -9.11
CA LYS A 43 -10.45 -8.24 -9.70
C LYS A 43 -10.61 -8.06 -11.21
N ALA A 44 -10.53 -6.86 -11.72
CA ALA A 44 -10.62 -6.59 -13.16
C ALA A 44 -9.36 -7.01 -13.93
N ARG A 45 -8.24 -7.23 -13.23
CA ARG A 45 -6.93 -7.45 -13.87
C ARG A 45 -6.40 -8.86 -13.71
N ALA A 46 -6.56 -9.45 -12.50
CA ALA A 46 -5.95 -10.71 -12.12
C ALA A 46 -6.85 -11.92 -12.47
N LYS A 47 -6.25 -13.11 -12.43
CA LYS A 47 -6.96 -14.37 -12.61
C LYS A 47 -7.96 -14.63 -11.49
N GLU A 48 -7.52 -14.40 -10.25
CA GLU A 48 -8.30 -14.69 -9.05
C GLU A 48 -7.84 -13.77 -7.91
N VAL A 49 -8.78 -13.26 -7.11
CA VAL A 49 -8.48 -12.33 -6.02
C VAL A 49 -9.19 -12.79 -4.75
N TYR A 50 -8.42 -12.98 -3.72
CA TYR A 50 -8.85 -13.20 -2.35
C TYR A 50 -8.76 -11.89 -1.56
N GLY A 51 -9.62 -11.75 -0.56
CA GLY A 51 -9.61 -10.60 0.35
C GLY A 51 -9.42 -11.05 1.79
N LEU A 52 -8.56 -10.34 2.53
CA LEU A 52 -8.38 -10.55 3.96
C LEU A 52 -8.52 -9.23 4.69
N ASP A 53 -9.36 -9.20 5.72
CA ASP A 53 -9.53 -8.02 6.58
C ASP A 53 -9.91 -8.44 8.00
N VAL A 54 -9.65 -7.58 8.98
CA VAL A 54 -10.09 -7.79 10.38
C VAL A 54 -11.60 -7.64 10.54
N GLN A 55 -12.24 -6.93 9.61
CA GLN A 55 -13.69 -6.76 9.56
C GLN A 55 -14.18 -7.01 8.13
N LEU A 56 -15.02 -8.02 7.95
CA LEU A 56 -15.69 -8.25 6.68
C LEU A 56 -17.04 -7.53 6.63
N ASN A 57 -17.29 -6.87 5.51
CA ASN A 57 -18.65 -6.46 5.19
C ASN A 57 -19.53 -7.71 5.01
N PRO A 58 -20.79 -7.73 5.50
CA PRO A 58 -21.71 -8.85 5.34
C PRO A 58 -21.83 -9.38 3.91
N ALA A 59 -21.66 -8.52 2.90
CA ALA A 59 -21.71 -8.92 1.49
C ALA A 59 -20.60 -9.91 1.08
N PHE A 60 -19.52 -10.02 1.85
CA PHE A 60 -18.38 -10.91 1.54
C PHE A 60 -18.33 -12.17 2.39
N VAL A 61 -19.10 -12.25 3.47
CA VAL A 61 -19.01 -13.34 4.47
C VAL A 61 -19.34 -14.71 3.87
N ALA A 62 -20.21 -14.77 2.87
CA ALA A 62 -20.64 -16.02 2.24
C ALA A 62 -19.66 -16.52 1.14
N ASP A 63 -18.75 -15.69 0.68
CA ASP A 63 -17.82 -16.04 -0.38
C ASP A 63 -16.49 -16.55 0.23
N PRO A 64 -16.06 -17.80 -0.06
CA PRO A 64 -14.86 -18.40 0.52
C PRO A 64 -13.55 -17.69 0.12
N HIS A 65 -13.56 -16.80 -0.87
CA HIS A 65 -12.41 -15.97 -1.21
C HIS A 65 -12.14 -14.87 -0.18
N TYR A 66 -13.07 -14.61 0.73
CA TYR A 66 -12.92 -13.55 1.72
C TYR A 66 -12.77 -14.12 3.13
N VAL A 67 -11.73 -13.72 3.81
CA VAL A 67 -11.38 -14.23 5.13
C VAL A 67 -11.30 -13.11 6.15
N GLN A 68 -11.99 -13.28 7.26
CA GLN A 68 -11.85 -12.40 8.40
C GLN A 68 -10.68 -12.87 9.28
N ALA A 69 -9.56 -12.14 9.22
CA ALA A 69 -8.36 -12.44 9.99
C ALA A 69 -7.50 -11.20 10.20
N SER A 70 -6.59 -11.28 11.17
CA SER A 70 -5.54 -10.26 11.34
C SER A 70 -4.50 -10.37 10.23
N ALA A 71 -4.09 -9.23 9.68
CA ALA A 71 -2.96 -9.17 8.75
C ALA A 71 -1.64 -9.63 9.38
N GLU A 72 -1.51 -9.50 10.70
CA GLU A 72 -0.29 -9.85 11.43
C GLU A 72 -0.12 -11.36 11.61
N ASP A 73 -1.24 -12.11 11.66
CA ASP A 73 -1.18 -13.58 11.75
C ASP A 73 -2.38 -14.21 11.04
N PHE A 74 -2.15 -14.66 9.81
CA PHE A 74 -3.14 -15.38 9.04
C PHE A 74 -2.59 -16.70 8.52
N SER A 75 -3.51 -17.63 8.30
CA SER A 75 -3.20 -18.94 7.71
C SER A 75 -4.29 -19.29 6.71
N LEU A 76 -3.91 -19.40 5.44
CA LEU A 76 -4.78 -19.73 4.32
C LEU A 76 -4.26 -21.00 3.62
N PRO A 77 -5.13 -21.84 3.08
CA PRO A 77 -4.71 -23.05 2.36
C PRO A 77 -4.15 -22.75 0.95
N VAL A 78 -4.10 -21.47 0.57
CA VAL A 78 -3.69 -21.01 -0.76
C VAL A 78 -2.39 -20.22 -0.66
N ARG A 79 -1.54 -20.32 -1.69
CA ARG A 79 -0.37 -19.47 -1.90
C ARG A 79 -0.59 -18.57 -3.12
N PHE A 80 -0.02 -17.38 -3.06
CA PHE A 80 -0.31 -16.28 -3.97
C PHE A 80 0.90 -15.90 -4.81
N ASP A 81 0.65 -15.52 -6.06
CA ASP A 81 1.64 -14.90 -6.93
C ASP A 81 1.94 -13.47 -6.46
N VAL A 82 0.89 -12.80 -5.97
CA VAL A 82 0.97 -11.44 -5.43
C VAL A 82 0.22 -11.37 -4.11
N ILE A 83 0.83 -10.75 -3.10
CA ILE A 83 0.11 -10.21 -1.94
C ILE A 83 0.12 -8.69 -2.11
N PHE A 84 -1.07 -8.08 -2.12
CA PHE A 84 -1.24 -6.64 -2.20
C PHE A 84 -1.68 -6.09 -0.85
N ALA A 85 -1.08 -4.99 -0.40
CA ALA A 85 -1.44 -4.30 0.83
C ALA A 85 -1.36 -2.79 0.62
N GLY A 86 -2.50 -2.18 0.40
CA GLY A 86 -2.62 -0.75 0.11
C GLY A 86 -2.90 0.07 1.36
N ASP A 87 -1.92 0.88 1.80
CA ASP A 87 -2.03 1.78 2.95
C ASP A 87 -2.51 1.02 4.22
N LEU A 88 -1.84 -0.11 4.49
CA LEU A 88 -2.15 -1.01 5.59
C LEU A 88 -1.03 -1.04 6.64
N ILE A 89 0.23 -1.15 6.21
CA ILE A 89 1.36 -1.50 7.09
C ILE A 89 1.60 -0.46 8.19
N GLU A 90 1.24 0.79 7.95
CA GLU A 90 1.32 1.88 8.93
C GLU A 90 0.30 1.76 10.08
N HIS A 91 -0.76 0.97 9.88
CA HIS A 91 -1.79 0.72 10.90
C HIS A 91 -1.48 -0.48 11.80
N LEU A 92 -0.50 -1.30 11.43
CA LEU A 92 -0.19 -2.54 12.13
C LEU A 92 0.61 -2.28 13.40
N SER A 93 0.27 -2.97 14.48
CA SER A 93 1.04 -2.95 15.72
C SER A 93 2.37 -3.68 15.56
N ASN A 94 2.39 -4.75 14.73
CA ASN A 94 3.55 -5.59 14.47
C ASN A 94 3.80 -5.81 12.98
N PRO A 95 4.34 -4.80 12.24
CA PRO A 95 4.60 -4.93 10.81
C PRO A 95 5.50 -6.12 10.45
N GLY A 96 6.37 -6.55 11.36
CA GLY A 96 7.23 -7.72 11.16
C GLY A 96 6.45 -9.04 11.09
N LEU A 97 5.40 -9.20 11.91
CA LEU A 97 4.52 -10.37 11.86
C LEU A 97 3.75 -10.43 10.54
N PHE A 98 3.26 -9.28 10.05
CA PHE A 98 2.66 -9.17 8.72
C PHE A 98 3.59 -9.67 7.62
N LEU A 99 4.84 -9.21 7.60
CA LEU A 99 5.82 -9.65 6.59
C LEU A 99 6.11 -11.16 6.70
N THR A 100 6.11 -11.69 7.92
CA THR A 100 6.28 -13.14 8.15
C THR A 100 5.09 -13.92 7.60
N SER A 101 3.87 -13.44 7.83
CA SER A 101 2.66 -14.04 7.28
C SER A 101 2.63 -13.96 5.76
N CYS A 102 3.02 -12.84 5.16
CA CYS A 102 3.17 -12.72 3.70
C CYS A 102 4.15 -13.76 3.14
N LYS A 103 5.33 -13.91 3.75
CA LYS A 103 6.33 -14.89 3.29
C LYS A 103 5.80 -16.32 3.26
N ARG A 104 5.03 -16.72 4.27
CA ARG A 104 4.43 -18.07 4.34
C ARG A 104 3.45 -18.35 3.19
N HIS A 105 2.80 -17.30 2.69
CA HIS A 105 1.73 -17.38 1.70
C HIS A 105 2.13 -16.98 0.28
N LEU A 106 3.34 -16.50 0.07
CA LEU A 106 3.86 -16.29 -1.27
C LEU A 106 4.30 -17.60 -1.90
N LYS A 107 3.98 -17.79 -3.19
CA LYS A 107 4.56 -18.83 -4.03
C LYS A 107 6.06 -18.59 -4.23
N PRO A 108 6.84 -19.62 -4.63
CA PRO A 108 8.18 -19.39 -5.17
C PRO A 108 8.11 -18.37 -6.33
N GLY A 109 8.93 -17.32 -6.26
CA GLY A 109 8.88 -16.22 -7.22
C GLY A 109 7.74 -15.21 -7.01
N GLY A 110 6.87 -15.42 -6.05
CA GLY A 110 5.80 -14.48 -5.68
C GLY A 110 6.33 -13.21 -5.04
N ARG A 111 5.53 -12.15 -5.07
CA ARG A 111 5.91 -10.80 -4.62
C ARG A 111 4.87 -10.14 -3.73
N LEU A 112 5.34 -9.36 -2.77
CA LEU A 112 4.53 -8.44 -1.98
C LEU A 112 4.56 -7.07 -2.67
N ILE A 113 3.40 -6.49 -2.90
CA ILE A 113 3.22 -5.10 -3.36
C ILE A 113 2.54 -4.36 -2.23
N LEU A 114 3.18 -3.33 -1.69
CA LEU A 114 2.58 -2.49 -0.66
C LEU A 114 2.71 -1.01 -0.98
N THR A 115 1.73 -0.24 -0.53
CA THR A 115 1.78 1.22 -0.47
C THR A 115 1.66 1.68 0.97
N THR A 116 2.29 2.81 1.28
CA THR A 116 2.20 3.45 2.61
C THR A 116 2.53 4.93 2.46
N PRO A 117 1.98 5.81 3.31
CA PRO A 117 2.36 7.22 3.28
C PRO A 117 3.87 7.43 3.44
N ASN A 118 4.42 8.29 2.60
CA ASN A 118 5.82 8.70 2.71
C ASN A 118 5.96 9.76 3.80
N THR A 119 6.69 9.48 4.86
CA THR A 119 6.92 10.40 5.97
C THR A 119 7.45 11.77 5.51
N PHE A 120 8.32 11.78 4.50
CA PHE A 120 8.96 12.98 3.98
C PHE A 120 8.25 13.58 2.76
N ASN A 121 6.94 13.37 2.61
CA ASN A 121 6.20 14.07 1.58
C ASN A 121 6.15 15.57 1.86
N LEU A 122 5.99 16.37 0.80
CA LEU A 122 6.04 17.82 0.89
C LEU A 122 5.01 18.41 1.86
N PHE A 123 3.80 17.81 1.92
CA PHE A 123 2.72 18.32 2.77
C PHE A 123 3.04 18.12 4.25
N ASN A 124 3.53 16.92 4.62
CA ASN A 124 3.98 16.65 5.99
C ASN A 124 5.12 17.59 6.42
N LEU A 125 6.08 17.84 5.53
CA LEU A 125 7.19 18.77 5.80
C LEU A 125 6.70 20.21 5.98
N ALA A 126 5.78 20.66 5.13
CA ALA A 126 5.19 22.00 5.24
C ALA A 126 4.35 22.15 6.52
N GLU A 127 3.58 21.11 6.89
CA GLU A 127 2.81 21.13 8.15
C GLU A 127 3.71 21.12 9.38
N LYS A 128 4.82 20.39 9.36
CA LYS A 128 5.78 20.32 10.47
C LYS A 128 6.43 21.67 10.76
N LEU A 129 6.56 22.56 9.75
CA LEU A 129 7.01 23.93 9.96
C LEU A 129 5.98 24.81 10.67
N ALA A 130 4.71 24.48 10.57
CA ALA A 130 3.60 25.26 11.12
C ALA A 130 2.97 24.66 12.39
N LYS A 131 3.17 23.37 12.62
CA LYS A 131 2.54 22.59 13.71
C LYS A 131 3.58 21.72 14.42
N PRO A 132 3.37 21.37 15.70
CA PRO A 132 4.23 20.39 16.41
C PRO A 132 4.32 19.04 15.68
N GLU A 133 3.19 18.55 15.13
CA GLU A 133 3.12 17.32 14.35
C GLU A 133 2.27 17.51 13.10
N PRO A 134 2.63 16.86 11.97
CA PRO A 134 1.79 16.82 10.78
C PRO A 134 0.46 16.16 11.06
N THR A 135 -0.56 16.52 10.28
CA THR A 135 -1.87 15.86 10.34
C THR A 135 -1.78 14.49 9.67
N VAL A 136 -1.92 13.45 10.47
CA VAL A 136 -1.93 12.06 10.00
C VAL A 136 -3.17 11.33 10.53
N ASN A 137 -3.50 10.19 9.94
CA ASN A 137 -4.57 9.35 10.48
C ASN A 137 -4.21 8.94 11.92
N ARG A 138 -5.18 9.03 12.82
CA ARG A 138 -4.99 8.72 14.26
C ARG A 138 -4.65 7.26 14.51
N ASP A 139 -5.01 6.38 13.59
CA ASP A 139 -4.77 4.93 13.69
C ASP A 139 -3.39 4.51 13.15
N HIS A 140 -2.56 5.48 12.70
CA HIS A 140 -1.19 5.18 12.29
C HIS A 140 -0.32 4.92 13.51
N THR A 141 0.28 3.74 13.56
CA THR A 141 1.24 3.32 14.59
C THR A 141 2.68 3.53 14.15
N CYS A 142 2.92 3.59 12.84
CA CYS A 142 4.25 3.67 12.25
C CYS A 142 4.32 4.73 11.15
N TYR A 143 5.55 5.25 10.96
CA TYR A 143 5.91 6.13 9.85
C TYR A 143 7.02 5.50 9.04
N PHE A 144 6.84 5.46 7.72
CA PHE A 144 7.81 4.86 6.82
C PHE A 144 8.41 5.87 5.84
N ASN A 145 9.70 5.70 5.59
CA ASN A 145 10.41 6.22 4.45
C ASN A 145 11.17 5.07 3.78
N SER A 146 11.77 5.31 2.63
CA SER A 146 12.47 4.26 1.87
C SER A 146 13.55 3.54 2.68
N LYS A 147 14.26 4.23 3.58
CA LYS A 147 15.34 3.65 4.41
C LYS A 147 14.78 2.75 5.52
N THR A 148 13.78 3.24 6.29
CA THR A 148 13.19 2.44 7.37
C THR A 148 12.44 1.23 6.83
N MET A 149 11.75 1.37 5.71
CA MET A 149 11.07 0.26 5.03
C MET A 149 12.07 -0.81 4.56
N ARG A 150 13.17 -0.42 3.93
CA ARG A 150 14.24 -1.35 3.52
C ARG A 150 14.80 -2.11 4.71
N THR A 151 15.03 -1.43 5.83
CA THR A 151 15.53 -2.06 7.07
C THR A 151 14.52 -3.05 7.65
N LEU A 152 13.23 -2.69 7.67
CA LEU A 152 12.16 -3.58 8.13
C LEU A 152 12.07 -4.84 7.29
N LEU A 153 12.05 -4.70 5.96
CA LEU A 153 12.05 -5.84 5.03
C LEU A 153 13.25 -6.77 5.27
N ALA A 154 14.45 -6.21 5.32
CA ALA A 154 15.69 -6.99 5.52
C ALA A 154 15.67 -7.78 6.84
N LYS A 155 15.24 -7.16 7.95
CA LYS A 155 15.11 -7.82 9.26
C LYS A 155 14.09 -8.97 9.26
N ASN A 156 13.12 -8.95 8.33
CA ASN A 156 12.08 -9.98 8.20
C ASN A 156 12.34 -10.95 7.03
N GLY A 157 13.56 -10.98 6.49
CA GLY A 157 13.95 -11.92 5.44
C GLY A 157 13.29 -11.63 4.10
N MET A 158 13.08 -10.36 3.78
CA MET A 158 12.59 -9.88 2.49
C MET A 158 13.54 -8.81 1.92
N ARG A 159 13.58 -8.72 0.59
CA ARG A 159 14.33 -7.67 -0.11
C ARG A 159 13.44 -6.91 -1.07
N PRO A 160 13.60 -5.59 -1.19
CA PRO A 160 12.89 -4.84 -2.21
C PRO A 160 13.48 -5.14 -3.59
N LEU A 161 12.60 -5.43 -4.55
CA LEU A 161 12.92 -5.41 -5.99
C LEU A 161 12.79 -3.99 -6.53
N GLU A 162 11.75 -3.28 -6.06
CA GLU A 162 11.46 -1.91 -6.47
C GLU A 162 11.06 -1.10 -5.24
N MET A 163 11.53 0.14 -5.19
CA MET A 163 11.03 1.19 -4.29
C MET A 163 10.82 2.44 -5.13
N SER A 164 9.59 2.83 -5.27
CA SER A 164 9.14 3.94 -6.09
C SER A 164 8.10 4.77 -5.35
N TYR A 165 7.53 5.75 -6.03
CA TYR A 165 6.56 6.64 -5.41
C TYR A 165 5.33 6.76 -6.30
N LEU A 166 4.19 6.98 -5.65
CA LEU A 166 2.92 7.21 -6.30
C LEU A 166 2.55 8.68 -6.13
N TYR A 167 2.15 9.28 -7.24
CA TYR A 167 1.67 10.64 -7.31
C TYR A 167 0.18 10.64 -7.03
N ALA A 168 -0.20 10.80 -5.78
CA ALA A 168 -1.60 10.88 -5.38
C ALA A 168 -2.12 12.31 -5.56
N LEU A 169 -2.49 12.69 -6.77
CA LEU A 169 -3.28 13.90 -7.01
C LEU A 169 -4.78 13.62 -6.83
N ASP A 170 -5.18 13.10 -5.70
CA ASP A 170 -6.51 13.34 -5.14
C ASP A 170 -6.54 14.61 -4.28
N VAL A 171 -5.61 15.51 -4.53
CA VAL A 171 -5.69 16.86 -4.00
C VAL A 171 -6.82 17.54 -4.74
N GLN A 172 -8.03 17.35 -4.24
CA GLN A 172 -9.15 18.24 -4.56
C GLN A 172 -8.62 19.66 -4.40
N PHE A 173 -8.55 20.38 -5.50
CA PHE A 173 -8.15 21.79 -5.58
C PHE A 173 -9.19 22.64 -4.87
N THR A 174 -9.36 22.44 -3.57
CA THR A 174 -10.33 23.15 -2.76
C THR A 174 -9.67 24.25 -1.97
N GLU A 175 -9.97 25.47 -2.36
CA GLU A 175 -10.38 26.63 -1.57
C GLU A 175 -9.34 27.54 -0.93
N SER A 176 -8.07 27.18 -0.66
CA SER A 176 -7.13 28.08 -0.02
C SER A 176 -5.97 28.47 -0.95
N LEU A 177 -5.69 29.77 -1.08
CA LEU A 177 -4.52 30.27 -1.82
C LEU A 177 -3.21 29.62 -1.36
N LYS A 178 -3.08 29.31 -0.06
CA LYS A 178 -1.93 28.59 0.50
C LYS A 178 -1.80 27.16 -0.07
N LYS A 179 -2.92 26.44 -0.18
CA LYS A 179 -2.93 25.08 -0.77
C LYS A 179 -2.60 25.11 -2.26
N ARG A 180 -3.13 26.07 -2.99
CA ARG A 180 -2.82 26.26 -4.43
C ARG A 180 -1.33 26.54 -4.64
N PHE A 181 -0.73 27.37 -3.82
CA PHE A 181 0.71 27.67 -3.88
C PHE A 181 1.54 26.43 -3.57
N LEU A 182 1.21 25.70 -2.51
CA LEU A 182 1.90 24.45 -2.13
C LEU A 182 1.77 23.38 -3.21
N ASN A 183 0.60 23.25 -3.82
CA ASN A 183 0.37 22.34 -4.96
C ASN A 183 1.21 22.73 -6.18
N GLY A 184 1.39 24.02 -6.44
CA GLY A 184 2.30 24.51 -7.49
C GLY A 184 3.76 24.10 -7.23
N ILE A 185 4.23 24.27 -5.99
CA ILE A 185 5.57 23.82 -5.57
C ILE A 185 5.67 22.30 -5.70
N TYR A 186 4.69 21.56 -5.22
CA TYR A 186 4.63 20.10 -5.33
C TYR A 186 4.73 19.63 -6.79
N PHE A 187 3.96 20.24 -7.68
CA PHE A 187 4.01 19.94 -9.11
C PHE A 187 5.40 20.20 -9.71
N LEU A 188 6.02 21.35 -9.39
CA LEU A 188 7.37 21.66 -9.88
C LEU A 188 8.42 20.70 -9.32
N LEU A 189 8.40 20.45 -8.00
CA LEU A 189 9.33 19.52 -7.36
C LEU A 189 9.16 18.08 -7.88
N SER A 190 7.93 17.67 -8.14
CA SER A 190 7.65 16.33 -8.68
C SER A 190 8.26 16.11 -10.07
N ARG A 191 8.58 17.17 -10.81
CA ARG A 191 9.30 17.07 -12.09
C ARG A 191 10.81 16.86 -11.93
N VAL A 192 11.35 17.20 -10.76
CA VAL A 192 12.80 17.11 -10.46
C VAL A 192 13.10 15.86 -9.64
N THR A 193 12.22 15.51 -8.70
CA THR A 193 12.43 14.36 -7.80
C THR A 193 11.11 13.77 -7.33
N ASP A 194 11.09 12.44 -7.21
CA ASP A 194 9.93 11.68 -6.69
C ASP A 194 9.93 11.58 -5.15
N LYS A 195 11.03 11.97 -4.50
CA LYS A 195 11.25 11.73 -3.06
C LYS A 195 10.25 12.45 -2.13
N PHE A 196 9.60 13.49 -2.63
CA PHE A 196 8.61 14.28 -1.89
C PHE A 196 7.16 13.91 -2.24
N LEU A 197 6.95 12.87 -3.04
CA LEU A 197 5.61 12.36 -3.35
C LEU A 197 4.98 11.71 -2.12
N GLU A 198 3.65 11.66 -2.10
CA GLU A 198 2.88 11.33 -0.89
C GLU A 198 3.00 9.86 -0.50
N THR A 199 3.02 8.95 -1.45
CA THR A 199 2.94 7.52 -1.18
C THR A 199 4.21 6.81 -1.64
N LEU A 200 4.81 6.05 -0.73
CA LEU A 200 5.88 5.10 -1.02
C LEU A 200 5.26 3.81 -1.56
N VAL A 201 5.78 3.32 -2.67
CA VAL A 201 5.44 2.04 -3.28
C VAL A 201 6.60 1.08 -3.13
N VAL A 202 6.33 -0.13 -2.71
CA VAL A 202 7.35 -1.17 -2.51
C VAL A 202 6.91 -2.47 -3.17
N VAL A 203 7.77 -3.03 -4.01
CA VAL A 203 7.67 -4.41 -4.48
C VAL A 203 8.79 -5.18 -3.80
N ALA A 204 8.43 -6.20 -3.02
CA ALA A 204 9.40 -6.98 -2.26
C ALA A 204 9.20 -8.48 -2.47
N VAL A 205 10.29 -9.23 -2.34
CA VAL A 205 10.28 -10.70 -2.42
C VAL A 205 11.00 -11.27 -1.20
N PRO A 206 10.67 -12.50 -0.79
CA PRO A 206 11.47 -13.23 0.18
C PRO A 206 12.94 -13.32 -0.29
N TYR A 207 13.90 -13.35 0.64
CA TYR A 207 15.23 -13.84 0.30
C TYR A 207 15.09 -15.30 -0.12
N GLU A 208 15.59 -15.65 -1.28
CA GLU A 208 15.77 -17.06 -1.63
C GLU A 208 16.84 -17.60 -0.67
N ASN A 209 16.52 -18.64 0.07
CA ASN A 209 17.54 -19.41 0.79
C ASN A 209 18.39 -20.07 -0.29
N ILE A 210 19.61 -19.56 -0.47
CA ILE A 210 20.65 -20.20 -1.29
C ILE A 210 21.12 -21.45 -0.59
#